data_4b94fa6d808cc2728feb12a746a3ba19
#
_entry.id   4b94fa6d808cc2728feb12a746a3ba19
#
_cell.length_a   1.000
_cell.length_b   1.000
_cell.length_c   1.000
_cell.angle_alpha   90.00
_cell.angle_beta   90.00
_cell.angle_gamma   90.00
#
_symmetry.space_group_name_H-M   'P 1'
#
loop_
_entity.id
_entity.type
_entity.pdbx_description
1 polymer ?
#
loop_
_entity_poly.entity_id
_entity_poly.type
_entity_poly.pdbx_seq_one_letter_code
_entity_poly.pdbx_strand_id
1 'polypeptide(L)'
;MTKLIRIIASTMLLALAACGGDPATGTGSENVVNVYNWADAVAPGVIEQFESETGIGVNYDTYATSATIDVKLLTGNSGYDVIVHDNLLASRLIEVGVYQKVDREQLPNLKNLDPEIMRQLDIYESVRGYNTPYHWGTTGFTWNVDLVRERLPDQPMDTAAILFDPEIVSKLADCGVSFFDSVTSLLPMALAYLDLDPNAVDEESLAAVQEMLLEVRPYVRYFSNDKYLLDMPNKELCVAMSWSGDYANAIQRSNEAGIDIDLAYSIPKEGAGMWIDGIYIPTDAPHVKNAHVFLNFLLREDIAFRNADYSNYATPNAAAIKLLSIDTRNNPAIYPDQEALSRVFRTDPHGPMQERARTRVLARVKSGL
;
A
#
# COMPACT_ATOMS: atom_id res chain seq x y z
N MET A 1 11.11 55.31 69.65
CA MET A 1 12.19 56.14 69.09
C MET A 1 12.12 56.03 67.58
N THR A 2 11.62 57.09 67.00
CA THR A 2 11.22 57.32 65.65
C THR A 2 12.40 57.60 64.76
N LYS A 3 12.52 57.02 63.57
CA LYS A 3 13.27 57.62 62.47
C LYS A 3 12.48 57.46 61.19
N LEU A 4 12.02 58.63 60.71
CA LEU A 4 11.49 58.89 59.40
C LEU A 4 12.58 58.69 58.33
N ILE A 5 12.26 57.97 57.28
CA ILE A 5 13.05 58.02 56.03
C ILE A 5 12.13 58.52 54.90
N ARG A 6 12.51 59.65 54.34
CA ARG A 6 11.90 60.31 53.19
C ARG A 6 12.22 59.56 51.94
N ILE A 7 11.18 59.20 51.17
CA ILE A 7 11.31 58.66 49.80
C ILE A 7 11.20 59.82 48.85
N ILE A 8 12.25 60.05 48.07
CA ILE A 8 12.31 60.99 46.95
C ILE A 8 11.75 60.25 45.73
N ALA A 9 10.64 60.76 45.22
CA ALA A 9 10.07 60.30 43.96
C ALA A 9 10.78 60.97 42.77
N SER A 10 11.59 60.23 42.03
CA SER A 10 12.12 60.66 40.72
C SER A 10 11.20 60.19 39.62
N THR A 11 10.52 61.14 39.03
CA THR A 11 9.66 60.91 37.84
C THR A 11 10.55 60.79 36.60
N MET A 12 10.68 59.61 36.04
CA MET A 12 11.39 59.35 34.80
C MET A 12 10.35 59.24 33.68
N LEU A 13 10.25 60.26 32.82
CA LEU A 13 9.48 60.27 31.60
C LEU A 13 10.15 59.29 30.61
N LEU A 14 9.51 58.16 30.35
CA LEU A 14 9.85 57.30 29.21
C LEU A 14 9.11 57.84 27.96
N ALA A 15 9.87 58.33 27.01
CA ALA A 15 9.38 58.58 25.64
C ALA A 15 9.17 57.26 24.95
N LEU A 16 7.91 56.85 24.68
CA LEU A 16 7.59 55.78 23.78
C LEU A 16 7.84 56.24 22.35
N ALA A 17 8.96 55.81 21.77
CA ALA A 17 9.13 55.78 20.32
C ALA A 17 8.25 54.68 19.75
N ALA A 18 7.13 55.02 19.15
CA ALA A 18 6.32 54.14 18.35
C ALA A 18 7.08 53.76 17.07
N CYS A 19 7.82 52.65 17.08
CA CYS A 19 8.17 51.97 15.86
C CYS A 19 6.91 51.26 15.38
N GLY A 20 6.22 51.85 14.41
CA GLY A 20 5.23 51.17 13.61
C GLY A 20 5.93 50.07 12.80
N GLY A 21 6.02 48.87 13.38
CA GLY A 21 6.27 47.68 12.63
C GLY A 21 4.93 47.24 12.02
N ASP A 22 4.83 47.32 10.71
CA ASP A 22 3.75 46.65 10.00
C ASP A 22 3.68 45.21 10.50
N PRO A 23 2.49 44.67 10.77
CA PRO A 23 2.38 43.24 10.99
C PRO A 23 2.80 42.58 9.69
N ALA A 24 3.98 41.96 9.70
CA ALA A 24 4.39 41.10 8.62
C ALA A 24 3.30 40.05 8.46
N THR A 25 2.40 40.27 7.52
CA THR A 25 1.53 39.23 6.95
C THR A 25 2.44 38.28 6.17
N GLY A 26 3.24 37.55 6.89
CA GLY A 26 4.03 36.45 6.36
C GLY A 26 3.18 35.19 6.18
N THR A 27 2.15 35.25 5.36
CA THR A 27 1.64 34.07 4.68
C THR A 27 2.37 33.95 3.34
N GLY A 28 3.68 33.82 3.38
CA GLY A 28 4.37 33.15 2.30
C GLY A 28 3.87 31.70 2.33
N SER A 29 2.98 31.32 1.40
CA SER A 29 2.72 29.91 1.19
C SER A 29 4.08 29.28 0.89
N GLU A 30 4.57 28.44 1.79
CA GLU A 30 5.81 27.72 1.53
C GLU A 30 5.62 26.97 0.21
N ASN A 31 6.59 27.12 -0.71
CA ASN A 31 6.53 26.43 -2.00
C ASN A 31 6.91 24.98 -1.78
N VAL A 32 6.01 24.23 -1.14
CA VAL A 32 6.20 22.83 -0.71
C VAL A 32 5.04 21.95 -1.16
N VAL A 33 5.26 20.65 -1.15
CA VAL A 33 4.24 19.62 -1.23
C VAL A 33 4.45 18.60 -0.11
N ASN A 34 3.40 18.32 0.63
CA ASN A 34 3.41 17.33 1.72
C ASN A 34 2.88 16.00 1.23
N VAL A 35 3.71 14.99 1.22
CA VAL A 35 3.42 13.66 0.65
C VAL A 35 3.37 12.60 1.74
N TYR A 36 2.37 11.73 1.69
CA TYR A 36 2.26 10.57 2.55
C TYR A 36 2.11 9.32 1.70
N ASN A 37 3.09 8.43 1.74
CA ASN A 37 3.18 7.28 0.85
C ASN A 37 3.56 6.01 1.63
N TRP A 38 3.47 4.88 0.97
CA TRP A 38 4.04 3.63 1.45
C TRP A 38 5.56 3.75 1.62
N ALA A 39 6.11 3.02 2.58
CA ALA A 39 7.54 2.86 2.68
C ALA A 39 8.08 2.19 1.39
N ASP A 40 9.29 2.57 1.00
CA ASP A 40 10.01 1.98 -0.16
C ASP A 40 9.28 2.11 -1.53
N ALA A 41 8.36 3.08 -1.67
CA ALA A 41 7.58 3.27 -2.90
C ALA A 41 8.20 4.28 -3.88
N VAL A 42 9.17 5.07 -3.46
CA VAL A 42 9.86 6.08 -4.29
C VAL A 42 11.36 5.80 -4.32
N ALA A 43 11.91 5.71 -5.53
CA ALA A 43 13.34 5.43 -5.72
C ALA A 43 14.23 6.57 -5.19
N PRO A 44 15.42 6.25 -4.68
CA PRO A 44 16.40 7.25 -4.25
C PRO A 44 16.71 8.28 -5.34
N GLY A 45 16.79 9.55 -4.97
CA GLY A 45 17.07 10.66 -5.88
C GLY A 45 15.89 11.14 -6.72
N VAL A 46 14.69 10.54 -6.60
CA VAL A 46 13.48 11.00 -7.31
C VAL A 46 12.93 12.28 -6.68
N ILE A 47 12.92 12.36 -5.36
CA ILE A 47 12.46 13.55 -4.62
C ILE A 47 13.40 14.73 -4.89
N GLU A 48 14.70 14.52 -4.79
CA GLU A 48 15.72 15.55 -5.04
C GLU A 48 15.65 16.05 -6.49
N GLN A 49 15.35 15.17 -7.45
CA GLN A 49 15.13 15.56 -8.84
C GLN A 49 13.90 16.46 -8.99
N PHE A 50 12.78 16.10 -8.35
CA PHE A 50 11.58 16.93 -8.35
C PHE A 50 11.86 18.33 -7.80
N GLU A 51 12.49 18.42 -6.64
CA GLU A 51 12.85 19.69 -5.99
C GLU A 51 13.76 20.55 -6.88
N SER A 52 14.77 19.91 -7.49
CA SER A 52 15.71 20.59 -8.39
C SER A 52 15.06 21.14 -9.66
N GLU A 53 14.12 20.37 -10.24
CA GLU A 53 13.47 20.76 -11.51
C GLU A 53 12.36 21.79 -11.31
N THR A 54 11.65 21.74 -10.16
CA THR A 54 10.45 22.54 -9.95
C THR A 54 10.64 23.70 -8.99
N GLY A 55 11.65 23.63 -8.13
CA GLY A 55 11.84 24.55 -7.00
C GLY A 55 10.80 24.39 -5.88
N ILE A 56 10.01 23.29 -5.91
CA ILE A 56 9.03 22.94 -4.87
C ILE A 56 9.69 21.97 -3.91
N GLY A 57 9.79 22.33 -2.62
CA GLY A 57 10.28 21.43 -1.57
C GLY A 57 9.29 20.29 -1.30
N VAL A 58 9.79 19.11 -0.87
CA VAL A 58 8.95 17.96 -0.55
C VAL A 58 9.12 17.56 0.91
N ASN A 59 8.03 17.60 1.67
CA ASN A 59 7.95 16.93 2.97
C ASN A 59 7.40 15.54 2.74
N TYR A 60 8.24 14.51 2.88
CA TYR A 60 7.89 13.13 2.54
C TYR A 60 7.83 12.27 3.78
N ASP A 61 6.62 11.86 4.13
CA ASP A 61 6.35 10.92 5.23
C ASP A 61 5.90 9.58 4.69
N THR A 62 6.19 8.51 5.43
CA THR A 62 5.80 7.14 5.07
C THR A 62 4.90 6.51 6.13
N TYR A 63 4.17 5.49 5.70
CA TYR A 63 3.36 4.66 6.56
C TYR A 63 3.46 3.17 6.16
N ALA A 64 3.16 2.29 7.12
CA ALA A 64 3.25 0.85 6.94
C ALA A 64 1.88 0.15 6.83
N THR A 65 0.79 0.79 7.26
CA THR A 65 -0.55 0.19 7.26
C THR A 65 -1.63 1.18 6.88
N SER A 66 -2.61 0.75 6.10
CA SER A 66 -3.77 1.56 5.70
C SER A 66 -4.58 2.08 6.89
N ALA A 67 -4.65 1.35 7.99
CA ALA A 67 -5.34 1.79 9.20
C ALA A 67 -4.78 3.09 9.78
N THR A 68 -3.47 3.32 9.63
CA THR A 68 -2.80 4.55 10.07
C THR A 68 -3.27 5.76 9.25
N ILE A 69 -3.41 5.58 7.95
CA ILE A 69 -3.93 6.61 7.03
C ILE A 69 -5.37 6.95 7.34
N ASP A 70 -6.25 5.95 7.44
CA ASP A 70 -7.68 6.15 7.63
C ASP A 70 -7.97 7.02 8.86
N VAL A 71 -7.33 6.70 9.99
CA VAL A 71 -7.48 7.48 11.23
C VAL A 71 -7.03 8.92 11.02
N LYS A 72 -5.88 9.12 10.37
CA LYS A 72 -5.32 10.46 10.15
C LYS A 72 -6.20 11.32 9.24
N LEU A 73 -6.70 10.76 8.16
CA LEU A 73 -7.53 11.47 7.19
C LEU A 73 -8.94 11.74 7.70
N LEU A 74 -9.55 10.80 8.42
CA LEU A 74 -10.89 10.96 8.99
C LEU A 74 -10.95 12.00 10.12
N THR A 75 -9.83 12.29 10.77
CA THR A 75 -9.78 13.38 11.78
C THR A 75 -9.76 14.77 11.15
N GLY A 76 -9.47 14.89 9.85
CA GLY A 76 -9.33 16.15 9.11
C GLY A 76 -8.07 16.93 9.48
N ASN A 77 -7.77 17.99 8.71
CA ASN A 77 -6.55 18.79 8.82
C ASN A 77 -5.29 17.89 8.81
N SER A 78 -5.27 16.97 7.85
CA SER A 78 -4.18 16.00 7.72
C SER A 78 -2.83 16.68 7.50
N GLY A 79 -2.83 17.85 6.85
CA GLY A 79 -1.66 18.62 6.47
C GLY A 79 -0.96 18.09 5.23
N TYR A 80 -1.47 17.01 4.63
CA TYR A 80 -0.92 16.45 3.40
C TYR A 80 -1.59 17.00 2.15
N ASP A 81 -0.81 17.07 1.08
CA ASP A 81 -1.27 17.46 -0.26
C ASP A 81 -1.47 16.25 -1.17
N VAL A 82 -0.68 15.21 -0.94
CA VAL A 82 -0.65 13.99 -1.75
C VAL A 82 -0.66 12.77 -0.84
N ILE A 83 -1.57 11.85 -1.12
CA ILE A 83 -1.67 10.54 -0.45
C ILE A 83 -1.62 9.45 -1.52
N VAL A 84 -0.73 8.48 -1.36
CA VAL A 84 -0.81 7.23 -2.11
C VAL A 84 -1.62 6.24 -1.29
N HIS A 85 -2.66 5.65 -1.85
CA HIS A 85 -3.58 4.81 -1.11
C HIS A 85 -4.18 3.73 -2.01
N ASP A 86 -4.42 2.53 -1.44
CA ASP A 86 -5.13 1.47 -2.12
C ASP A 86 -6.55 1.92 -2.53
N ASN A 87 -6.95 1.62 -3.77
CA ASN A 87 -8.21 2.10 -4.34
C ASN A 87 -9.46 1.59 -3.62
N LEU A 88 -9.43 0.36 -3.09
CA LEU A 88 -10.54 -0.19 -2.33
C LEU A 88 -10.81 0.63 -1.06
N LEU A 89 -9.74 0.95 -0.33
CA LEU A 89 -9.86 1.71 0.92
C LEU A 89 -10.14 3.19 0.66
N ALA A 90 -9.48 3.77 -0.35
CA ALA A 90 -9.72 5.15 -0.77
C ALA A 90 -11.17 5.39 -1.21
N SER A 91 -11.84 4.39 -1.82
CA SER A 91 -13.25 4.50 -2.24
C SER A 91 -14.17 4.88 -1.08
N ARG A 92 -13.95 4.34 0.10
CA ARG A 92 -14.72 4.65 1.33
C ARG A 92 -14.47 6.08 1.82
N LEU A 93 -13.25 6.55 1.69
CA LEU A 93 -12.87 7.92 2.07
C LEU A 93 -13.42 8.95 1.08
N ILE A 94 -13.56 8.60 -0.19
CA ILE A 94 -14.22 9.44 -1.21
C ILE A 94 -15.69 9.61 -0.89
N GLU A 95 -16.40 8.54 -0.48
CA GLU A 95 -17.82 8.61 -0.11
C GLU A 95 -18.11 9.59 1.04
N VAL A 96 -17.15 9.74 1.96
CA VAL A 96 -17.27 10.69 3.08
C VAL A 96 -16.57 12.03 2.82
N GLY A 97 -16.13 12.29 1.57
CA GLY A 97 -15.64 13.58 1.12
C GLY A 97 -14.19 13.91 1.52
N VAL A 98 -13.37 12.90 1.85
CA VAL A 98 -11.97 13.11 2.24
C VAL A 98 -11.08 13.49 1.05
N TYR A 99 -11.34 12.94 -0.13
CA TYR A 99 -10.57 13.22 -1.33
C TYR A 99 -11.31 14.14 -2.30
N GLN A 100 -10.57 14.96 -3.04
CA GLN A 100 -11.09 15.80 -4.12
C GLN A 100 -10.74 15.23 -5.50
N LYS A 101 -11.49 15.64 -6.52
CA LYS A 101 -11.17 15.27 -7.90
C LYS A 101 -9.87 15.91 -8.35
N VAL A 102 -9.08 15.16 -9.10
CA VAL A 102 -7.86 15.67 -9.74
C VAL A 102 -8.22 16.42 -11.03
N ASP A 103 -7.55 17.54 -11.25
CA ASP A 103 -7.66 18.29 -12.49
C ASP A 103 -6.77 17.65 -13.57
N ARG A 104 -7.40 16.89 -14.47
CA ARG A 104 -6.70 16.14 -15.52
C ARG A 104 -6.00 17.04 -16.55
N GLU A 105 -6.42 18.31 -16.70
CA GLU A 105 -5.76 19.25 -17.60
C GLU A 105 -4.36 19.64 -17.12
N GLN A 106 -4.12 19.54 -15.81
CA GLN A 106 -2.81 19.72 -15.19
C GLN A 106 -1.92 18.48 -15.24
N LEU A 107 -2.40 17.36 -15.79
CA LEU A 107 -1.72 16.07 -15.81
C LEU A 107 -1.44 15.57 -17.24
N PRO A 108 -0.66 16.30 -18.08
CA PRO A 108 -0.39 15.92 -19.46
C PRO A 108 0.30 14.54 -19.61
N ASN A 109 0.96 14.03 -18.54
CA ASN A 109 1.61 12.74 -18.54
C ASN A 109 0.65 11.55 -18.30
N LEU A 110 -0.65 11.78 -18.07
CA LEU A 110 -1.67 10.72 -18.07
C LEU A 110 -1.69 9.91 -19.37
N LYS A 111 -1.22 10.48 -20.49
CA LYS A 111 -1.05 9.79 -21.77
C LYS A 111 -0.09 8.60 -21.74
N ASN A 112 0.78 8.54 -20.73
CA ASN A 112 1.75 7.46 -20.56
C ASN A 112 1.13 6.22 -19.91
N LEU A 113 -0.06 6.33 -19.33
CA LEU A 113 -0.73 5.23 -18.64
C LEU A 113 -1.27 4.20 -19.63
N ASP A 114 -1.26 2.94 -19.19
CA ASP A 114 -1.83 1.82 -19.93
C ASP A 114 -3.37 1.93 -19.97
N PRO A 115 -3.99 1.95 -21.18
CA PRO A 115 -5.44 2.02 -21.30
C PRO A 115 -6.18 0.83 -20.66
N GLU A 116 -5.55 -0.35 -20.59
CA GLU A 116 -6.14 -1.53 -19.96
C GLU A 116 -6.19 -1.34 -18.44
N ILE A 117 -5.08 -0.93 -17.83
CA ILE A 117 -5.05 -0.62 -16.38
C ILE A 117 -6.04 0.50 -16.06
N MET A 118 -6.15 1.52 -16.91
CA MET A 118 -7.17 2.58 -16.74
C MET A 118 -8.59 2.04 -16.77
N ARG A 119 -8.88 1.04 -17.61
CA ARG A 119 -10.20 0.36 -17.64
C ARG A 119 -10.44 -0.46 -16.38
N GLN A 120 -9.42 -1.11 -15.83
CA GLN A 120 -9.51 -1.83 -14.55
C GLN A 120 -9.80 -0.86 -13.39
N LEU A 121 -9.21 0.34 -13.41
CA LEU A 121 -9.54 1.40 -12.44
C LEU A 121 -10.96 1.91 -12.57
N ASP A 122 -11.47 2.04 -13.79
CA ASP A 122 -12.83 2.52 -14.04
C ASP A 122 -13.92 1.59 -13.49
N ILE A 123 -13.57 0.37 -13.11
CA ILE A 123 -14.47 -0.56 -12.44
C ILE A 123 -14.84 -0.06 -11.03
N TYR A 124 -13.92 0.64 -10.35
CA TYR A 124 -14.24 1.36 -9.12
C TYR A 124 -14.83 2.75 -9.48
N GLU A 125 -16.14 2.81 -9.77
CA GLU A 125 -16.78 4.08 -10.15
C GLU A 125 -16.52 5.21 -9.15
N SER A 126 -16.45 4.87 -7.86
CA SER A 126 -16.19 5.81 -6.77
C SER A 126 -14.84 6.52 -6.86
N VAL A 127 -13.80 5.88 -7.42
CA VAL A 127 -12.45 6.52 -7.52
C VAL A 127 -12.25 7.26 -8.84
N ARG A 128 -13.20 7.14 -9.79
CA ARG A 128 -13.07 7.75 -11.12
C ARG A 128 -12.92 9.27 -11.03
N GLY A 129 -11.78 9.76 -11.50
CA GLY A 129 -11.45 11.19 -11.50
C GLY A 129 -10.91 11.72 -10.18
N TYR A 130 -10.74 10.88 -9.15
CA TYR A 130 -10.15 11.27 -7.88
C TYR A 130 -8.67 10.93 -7.76
N ASN A 131 -8.15 10.07 -8.61
CA ASN A 131 -6.76 9.61 -8.52
C ASN A 131 -6.06 9.53 -9.88
N THR A 132 -4.75 9.28 -9.78
CA THR A 132 -3.94 8.68 -10.83
C THR A 132 -3.38 7.35 -10.31
N PRO A 133 -3.36 6.27 -11.12
CA PRO A 133 -2.78 5.00 -10.67
C PRO A 133 -1.27 5.14 -10.48
N TYR A 134 -0.72 4.42 -9.50
CA TYR A 134 0.69 4.49 -9.12
C TYR A 134 1.40 3.16 -9.29
N HIS A 135 1.03 2.16 -8.48
CA HIS A 135 1.48 0.78 -8.60
C HIS A 135 0.28 -0.16 -8.63
N TRP A 136 0.49 -1.39 -9.10
CA TRP A 136 -0.51 -2.44 -9.00
C TRP A 136 0.16 -3.79 -8.80
N GLY A 137 -0.62 -4.78 -8.38
CA GLY A 137 -0.12 -6.12 -8.19
C GLY A 137 -1.21 -7.11 -7.86
N THR A 138 -0.79 -8.33 -7.53
CA THR A 138 -1.65 -9.42 -7.12
C THR A 138 -1.34 -9.86 -5.69
N THR A 139 -2.34 -10.43 -5.03
CA THR A 139 -2.20 -11.12 -3.75
C THR A 139 -2.09 -12.61 -4.03
N GLY A 140 -0.95 -13.21 -3.74
CA GLY A 140 -0.69 -14.63 -3.93
C GLY A 140 0.12 -15.18 -2.77
N PHE A 141 1.11 -16.01 -3.06
CA PHE A 141 2.03 -16.49 -2.04
C PHE A 141 3.45 -16.66 -2.58
N THR A 142 4.41 -16.28 -1.74
CA THR A 142 5.85 -16.56 -1.96
C THR A 142 6.22 -17.85 -1.25
N TRP A 143 7.03 -18.67 -1.87
CA TRP A 143 7.49 -19.92 -1.29
C TRP A 143 8.97 -20.18 -1.57
N ASN A 144 9.62 -20.80 -0.58
CA ASN A 144 11.01 -21.26 -0.70
C ASN A 144 11.01 -22.61 -1.43
N VAL A 145 11.63 -22.63 -2.60
CA VAL A 145 11.59 -23.77 -3.51
C VAL A 145 12.21 -25.00 -2.85
N ASP A 146 13.39 -24.88 -2.28
CA ASP A 146 14.09 -25.98 -1.65
C ASP A 146 13.33 -26.53 -0.44
N LEU A 147 12.92 -25.66 0.49
CA LEU A 147 12.27 -26.08 1.72
C LEU A 147 10.91 -26.74 1.47
N VAL A 148 10.15 -26.22 0.48
CA VAL A 148 8.87 -26.81 0.11
C VAL A 148 9.07 -28.13 -0.62
N ARG A 149 9.99 -28.21 -1.59
CA ARG A 149 10.23 -29.44 -2.35
C ARG A 149 10.81 -30.59 -1.50
N GLU A 150 11.56 -30.28 -0.46
CA GLU A 150 12.02 -31.26 0.52
C GLU A 150 10.84 -31.98 1.22
N ARG A 151 9.74 -31.28 1.50
CA ARG A 151 8.57 -31.76 2.24
C ARG A 151 7.44 -32.24 1.35
N LEU A 152 7.31 -31.62 0.20
CA LEU A 152 6.22 -31.77 -0.76
C LEU A 152 6.78 -31.80 -2.19
N PRO A 153 7.53 -32.86 -2.58
CA PRO A 153 8.26 -32.89 -3.85
C PRO A 153 7.34 -32.74 -5.09
N ASP A 154 6.15 -33.33 -5.04
CA ASP A 154 5.22 -33.39 -6.17
C ASP A 154 4.02 -32.44 -6.04
N GLN A 155 4.01 -31.56 -5.03
CA GLN A 155 2.89 -30.63 -4.81
C GLN A 155 2.84 -29.61 -5.95
N PRO A 156 1.68 -29.48 -6.66
CA PRO A 156 1.45 -28.35 -7.56
C PRO A 156 1.50 -27.03 -6.78
N MET A 157 2.20 -26.03 -7.34
CA MET A 157 2.36 -24.72 -6.71
C MET A 157 1.50 -23.63 -7.37
N ASP A 158 0.58 -24.03 -8.23
CA ASP A 158 -0.43 -23.18 -8.87
C ASP A 158 -1.79 -23.19 -8.16
N THR A 159 -1.85 -23.70 -6.93
CA THR A 159 -3.08 -23.86 -6.15
C THR A 159 -2.95 -23.26 -4.75
N ALA A 160 -4.00 -22.63 -4.26
CA ALA A 160 -4.09 -22.14 -2.89
C ALA A 160 -4.20 -23.25 -1.83
N ALA A 161 -4.29 -24.54 -2.23
CA ALA A 161 -4.25 -25.67 -1.32
C ALA A 161 -2.99 -25.68 -0.43
N ILE A 162 -1.87 -25.14 -0.92
CA ILE A 162 -0.64 -24.96 -0.13
C ILE A 162 -0.83 -24.06 1.11
N LEU A 163 -1.88 -23.25 1.12
CA LEU A 163 -2.26 -22.37 2.23
C LEU A 163 -3.46 -22.90 3.00
N PHE A 164 -4.42 -23.55 2.33
CA PHE A 164 -5.75 -23.77 2.88
C PHE A 164 -6.16 -25.26 3.03
N ASP A 165 -5.37 -26.20 2.53
CA ASP A 165 -5.59 -27.63 2.77
C ASP A 165 -4.82 -28.08 4.03
N PRO A 166 -5.49 -28.51 5.11
CA PRO A 166 -4.82 -28.88 6.36
C PRO A 166 -3.87 -30.08 6.21
N GLU A 167 -4.13 -31.01 5.27
CA GLU A 167 -3.24 -32.17 5.02
C GLU A 167 -1.92 -31.72 4.36
N ILE A 168 -1.94 -30.63 3.58
CA ILE A 168 -0.78 -30.05 2.92
C ILE A 168 -0.04 -29.10 3.89
N VAL A 169 -0.78 -28.15 4.48
CA VAL A 169 -0.20 -27.13 5.36
C VAL A 169 0.48 -27.74 6.58
N SER A 170 -0.09 -28.81 7.15
CA SER A 170 0.51 -29.51 8.30
C SER A 170 1.94 -30.01 8.04
N LYS A 171 2.28 -30.38 6.81
CA LYS A 171 3.63 -30.82 6.41
C LYS A 171 4.65 -29.68 6.31
N LEU A 172 4.18 -28.42 6.32
CA LEU A 172 4.99 -27.23 6.27
C LEU A 172 5.08 -26.51 7.63
N ALA A 173 4.41 -27.04 8.66
CA ALA A 173 4.31 -26.40 9.97
C ALA A 173 5.67 -26.22 10.67
N ASP A 174 6.61 -27.15 10.48
CA ASP A 174 7.94 -27.10 11.06
C ASP A 174 8.80 -25.99 10.44
N CYS A 175 8.72 -25.78 9.13
CA CYS A 175 9.46 -24.73 8.44
C CYS A 175 8.74 -23.39 8.39
N GLY A 176 7.43 -23.37 8.63
CA GLY A 176 6.62 -22.17 8.86
C GLY A 176 5.79 -21.72 7.65
N VAL A 177 4.55 -21.39 7.98
CA VAL A 177 3.57 -20.79 7.07
C VAL A 177 3.07 -19.49 7.69
N SER A 178 2.97 -18.41 6.92
CA SER A 178 2.42 -17.14 7.40
C SER A 178 1.26 -16.67 6.53
N PHE A 179 0.28 -16.06 7.19
CA PHE A 179 -0.89 -15.47 6.56
C PHE A 179 -0.90 -13.96 6.77
N PHE A 180 -1.59 -13.25 5.91
CA PHE A 180 -1.86 -11.84 6.11
C PHE A 180 -2.74 -11.57 7.32
N ASP A 181 -2.44 -10.51 8.06
CA ASP A 181 -3.33 -9.88 9.03
C ASP A 181 -4.19 -8.83 8.33
N SER A 182 -4.88 -9.25 7.28
CA SER A 182 -5.69 -8.38 6.42
C SER A 182 -6.96 -9.12 5.98
N VAL A 183 -8.10 -8.58 6.35
CA VAL A 183 -9.42 -9.09 5.95
C VAL A 183 -9.58 -9.02 4.44
N THR A 184 -9.12 -7.93 3.82
CA THR A 184 -9.27 -7.67 2.39
C THR A 184 -8.33 -8.49 1.51
N SER A 185 -7.31 -9.12 2.10
CA SER A 185 -6.36 -9.98 1.39
C SER A 185 -6.60 -11.47 1.67
N LEU A 186 -6.77 -11.85 2.95
CA LEU A 186 -6.92 -13.27 3.32
C LEU A 186 -8.28 -13.86 2.95
N LEU A 187 -9.38 -13.18 3.33
CA LEU A 187 -10.71 -13.77 3.14
C LEU A 187 -11.09 -13.98 1.67
N PRO A 188 -10.83 -13.03 0.74
CA PRO A 188 -11.14 -13.26 -0.66
C PRO A 188 -10.43 -14.47 -1.26
N MET A 189 -9.15 -14.70 -0.92
CA MET A 189 -8.42 -15.88 -1.38
C MET A 189 -8.96 -17.17 -0.77
N ALA A 190 -9.34 -17.14 0.51
CA ALA A 190 -9.94 -18.28 1.19
C ALA A 190 -11.33 -18.64 0.63
N LEU A 191 -12.14 -17.62 0.29
CA LEU A 191 -13.41 -17.81 -0.40
C LEU A 191 -13.22 -18.40 -1.80
N ALA A 192 -12.30 -17.83 -2.58
CA ALA A 192 -11.98 -18.34 -3.91
C ALA A 192 -11.50 -19.82 -3.88
N TYR A 193 -10.71 -20.20 -2.87
CA TYR A 193 -10.29 -21.58 -2.68
C TYR A 193 -11.45 -22.54 -2.45
N LEU A 194 -12.52 -22.08 -1.79
CA LEU A 194 -13.75 -22.85 -1.58
C LEU A 194 -14.73 -22.77 -2.78
N ASP A 195 -14.32 -22.20 -3.92
CA ASP A 195 -15.19 -21.94 -5.08
C ASP A 195 -16.41 -21.07 -4.73
N LEU A 196 -16.22 -20.13 -3.79
CA LEU A 196 -17.21 -19.13 -3.38
C LEU A 196 -16.85 -17.75 -3.95
N ASP A 197 -17.85 -16.86 -4.00
CA ASP A 197 -17.60 -15.46 -4.40
C ASP A 197 -16.56 -14.80 -3.47
N PRO A 198 -15.41 -14.33 -3.97
CA PRO A 198 -14.40 -13.65 -3.17
C PRO A 198 -14.92 -12.44 -2.37
N ASN A 199 -16.05 -11.87 -2.82
CA ASN A 199 -16.73 -10.74 -2.17
C ASN A 199 -17.92 -11.17 -1.28
N ALA A 200 -18.14 -12.46 -1.06
CA ALA A 200 -19.24 -12.95 -0.23
C ALA A 200 -19.22 -12.35 1.18
N VAL A 201 -20.42 -12.00 1.65
CA VAL A 201 -20.66 -11.39 2.96
C VAL A 201 -21.82 -12.07 3.72
N ASP A 202 -22.42 -13.08 3.11
CA ASP A 202 -23.47 -13.87 3.72
C ASP A 202 -22.90 -14.80 4.82
N GLU A 203 -23.79 -15.18 5.74
CA GLU A 203 -23.40 -15.94 6.93
C GLU A 203 -22.86 -17.35 6.58
N GLU A 204 -23.42 -18.00 5.55
CA GLU A 204 -23.05 -19.35 5.13
C GLU A 204 -21.63 -19.36 4.58
N SER A 205 -21.31 -18.48 3.63
CA SER A 205 -19.97 -18.34 3.04
C SER A 205 -18.92 -17.98 4.09
N LEU A 206 -19.25 -17.03 4.99
CA LEU A 206 -18.33 -16.63 6.05
C LEU A 206 -18.11 -17.72 7.10
N ALA A 207 -19.13 -18.54 7.40
CA ALA A 207 -18.99 -19.69 8.28
C ALA A 207 -18.08 -20.77 7.67
N ALA A 208 -18.28 -21.08 6.39
CA ALA A 208 -17.45 -22.07 5.66
C ALA A 208 -15.96 -21.66 5.65
N VAL A 209 -15.67 -20.38 5.35
CA VAL A 209 -14.29 -19.85 5.40
C VAL A 209 -13.72 -19.90 6.82
N GLN A 210 -14.52 -19.55 7.84
CA GLN A 210 -14.05 -19.62 9.23
C GLN A 210 -13.68 -21.05 9.62
N GLU A 211 -14.52 -22.03 9.29
CA GLU A 211 -14.28 -23.44 9.57
C GLU A 211 -12.97 -23.91 8.93
N MET A 212 -12.81 -23.72 7.62
CA MET A 212 -11.61 -24.10 6.88
C MET A 212 -10.36 -23.42 7.45
N LEU A 213 -10.42 -22.11 7.75
CA LEU A 213 -9.27 -21.38 8.31
C LEU A 213 -8.94 -21.83 9.74
N LEU A 214 -9.91 -22.28 10.54
CA LEU A 214 -9.68 -22.84 11.87
C LEU A 214 -8.98 -24.22 11.79
N GLU A 215 -9.26 -25.03 10.76
CA GLU A 215 -8.58 -26.32 10.54
C GLU A 215 -7.09 -26.12 10.23
N VAL A 216 -6.72 -25.11 9.45
CA VAL A 216 -5.32 -24.81 9.11
C VAL A 216 -4.61 -23.96 10.17
N ARG A 217 -5.35 -23.27 11.02
CA ARG A 217 -4.80 -22.36 12.05
C ARG A 217 -3.68 -22.94 12.91
N PRO A 218 -3.74 -24.21 13.37
CA PRO A 218 -2.66 -24.81 14.18
C PRO A 218 -1.31 -24.86 13.48
N TYR A 219 -1.28 -24.83 12.16
CA TYR A 219 -0.08 -24.93 11.34
C TYR A 219 0.45 -23.57 10.87
N VAL A 220 -0.31 -22.51 11.11
CA VAL A 220 0.08 -21.11 10.76
C VAL A 220 0.95 -20.54 11.88
N ARG A 221 2.18 -20.18 11.54
CA ARG A 221 3.16 -19.64 12.51
C ARG A 221 2.73 -18.29 13.06
N TYR A 222 2.26 -17.38 12.17
CA TYR A 222 1.73 -16.08 12.56
C TYR A 222 0.88 -15.45 11.46
N PHE A 223 0.19 -14.36 11.84
CA PHE A 223 -0.50 -13.44 10.92
C PHE A 223 0.24 -12.10 10.96
N SER A 224 0.72 -11.62 9.80
CA SER A 224 1.40 -10.33 9.66
C SER A 224 1.39 -9.87 8.21
N ASN A 225 1.37 -8.55 7.99
CA ASN A 225 1.44 -7.95 6.66
C ASN A 225 2.87 -7.56 6.24
N ASP A 226 3.85 -7.69 7.13
CA ASP A 226 5.22 -7.19 6.92
C ASP A 226 6.33 -8.15 7.40
N LYS A 227 6.09 -8.93 8.46
CA LYS A 227 7.14 -9.76 9.07
C LYS A 227 7.76 -10.76 8.10
N TYR A 228 6.98 -11.32 7.17
CA TYR A 228 7.47 -12.25 6.16
C TYR A 228 8.53 -11.64 5.23
N LEU A 229 8.57 -10.31 5.07
CA LEU A 229 9.60 -9.59 4.29
C LEU A 229 11.02 -9.77 4.83
N LEU A 230 11.13 -10.11 6.11
CA LEU A 230 12.39 -10.43 6.79
C LEU A 230 12.58 -11.96 6.90
N ASP A 231 11.52 -12.68 7.22
CA ASP A 231 11.60 -14.11 7.52
C ASP A 231 11.83 -14.97 6.27
N MET A 232 11.25 -14.60 5.12
CA MET A 232 11.45 -15.33 3.86
C MET A 232 12.93 -15.30 3.39
N PRO A 233 13.60 -14.13 3.29
CA PRO A 233 15.02 -14.07 2.94
C PRO A 233 15.92 -14.86 3.89
N ASN A 234 15.54 -14.94 5.17
CA ASN A 234 16.31 -15.64 6.21
C ASN A 234 16.00 -17.15 6.30
N LYS A 235 15.21 -17.72 5.38
CA LYS A 235 14.79 -19.13 5.37
C LYS A 235 13.99 -19.57 6.61
N GLU A 236 13.32 -18.62 7.26
CA GLU A 236 12.49 -18.88 8.45
C GLU A 236 11.05 -19.28 8.09
N LEU A 237 10.68 -19.18 6.81
CA LEU A 237 9.38 -19.57 6.27
C LEU A 237 9.53 -20.43 5.03
N CYS A 238 8.67 -21.45 4.91
CA CYS A 238 8.46 -22.19 3.67
C CYS A 238 7.55 -21.45 2.71
N VAL A 239 6.43 -20.94 3.23
CA VAL A 239 5.38 -20.29 2.46
C VAL A 239 4.85 -19.07 3.22
N ALA A 240 4.63 -17.99 2.50
CA ALA A 240 3.98 -16.80 3.01
C ALA A 240 2.93 -16.29 2.02
N MET A 241 1.72 -15.99 2.48
CA MET A 241 0.88 -15.08 1.71
C MET A 241 1.64 -13.78 1.50
N SER A 242 1.68 -13.29 0.28
CA SER A 242 2.49 -12.11 -0.08
C SER A 242 1.87 -11.34 -1.24
N TRP A 243 2.27 -10.09 -1.37
CA TRP A 243 2.03 -9.32 -2.58
C TRP A 243 3.15 -9.58 -3.60
N SER A 244 2.81 -9.43 -4.88
CA SER A 244 3.68 -9.81 -6.00
C SER A 244 5.06 -9.14 -6.00
N GLY A 245 5.15 -7.84 -5.63
CA GLY A 245 6.43 -7.13 -5.57
C GLY A 245 7.32 -7.58 -4.42
N ASP A 246 6.74 -8.03 -3.32
CA ASP A 246 7.49 -8.46 -2.12
C ASP A 246 8.33 -9.71 -2.35
N TYR A 247 7.90 -10.59 -3.25
CA TYR A 247 8.69 -11.72 -3.71
C TYR A 247 10.04 -11.27 -4.28
N ALA A 248 10.04 -10.28 -5.19
CA ALA A 248 11.26 -9.78 -5.80
C ALA A 248 12.11 -8.99 -4.78
N ASN A 249 11.48 -8.24 -3.89
CA ASN A 249 12.15 -7.57 -2.76
C ASN A 249 12.83 -8.57 -1.81
N ALA A 250 12.20 -9.71 -1.55
CA ALA A 250 12.80 -10.77 -0.72
C ALA A 250 14.04 -11.37 -1.38
N ILE A 251 14.03 -11.60 -2.70
CA ILE A 251 15.20 -12.05 -3.47
C ILE A 251 16.31 -10.99 -3.41
N GLN A 252 15.98 -9.72 -3.64
CA GLN A 252 16.97 -8.66 -3.59
C GLN A 252 17.65 -8.58 -2.22
N ARG A 253 16.89 -8.60 -1.13
CA ARG A 253 17.41 -8.58 0.24
C ARG A 253 18.30 -9.79 0.56
N SER A 254 17.93 -10.98 0.08
CA SER A 254 18.76 -12.18 0.27
C SER A 254 20.11 -12.06 -0.46
N ASN A 255 20.10 -11.54 -1.68
CA ASN A 255 21.31 -11.29 -2.47
C ASN A 255 22.23 -10.27 -1.78
N GLU A 256 21.69 -9.18 -1.27
CA GLU A 256 22.43 -8.16 -0.51
C GLU A 256 23.04 -8.72 0.78
N ALA A 257 22.34 -9.64 1.44
CA ALA A 257 22.82 -10.34 2.63
C ALA A 257 23.77 -11.52 2.33
N GLY A 258 23.99 -11.87 1.06
CA GLY A 258 24.79 -13.04 0.65
C GLY A 258 24.15 -14.38 1.01
N ILE A 259 22.82 -14.41 1.14
CA ILE A 259 22.04 -15.62 1.44
C ILE A 259 21.60 -16.24 0.11
N ASP A 260 22.06 -17.45 -0.16
CA ASP A 260 21.61 -18.24 -1.31
C ASP A 260 20.25 -18.84 -1.02
N ILE A 261 19.22 -18.39 -1.74
CA ILE A 261 17.82 -18.81 -1.58
C ILE A 261 17.12 -18.82 -2.93
N ASP A 262 16.34 -19.86 -3.17
CA ASP A 262 15.46 -19.94 -4.33
C ASP A 262 14.00 -19.68 -3.86
N LEU A 263 13.46 -18.55 -4.30
CA LEU A 263 12.08 -18.14 -4.02
C LEU A 263 11.27 -18.12 -5.31
N ALA A 264 10.02 -18.53 -5.22
CA ALA A 264 9.04 -18.40 -6.28
C ALA A 264 7.76 -17.73 -5.76
N TYR A 265 7.04 -17.09 -6.67
CA TYR A 265 5.72 -16.52 -6.39
C TYR A 265 4.67 -17.24 -7.22
N SER A 266 3.50 -17.47 -6.66
CA SER A 266 2.39 -18.13 -7.33
C SER A 266 1.09 -17.34 -7.22
N ILE A 267 0.41 -17.21 -8.36
CA ILE A 267 -0.97 -16.77 -8.48
C ILE A 267 -1.82 -18.05 -8.54
N PRO A 268 -2.64 -18.34 -7.53
CA PRO A 268 -3.42 -19.57 -7.49
C PRO A 268 -4.40 -19.68 -8.67
N LYS A 269 -4.65 -20.89 -9.14
CA LYS A 269 -5.65 -21.17 -10.18
C LYS A 269 -7.08 -20.92 -9.72
N GLU A 270 -7.33 -21.00 -8.42
CA GLU A 270 -8.63 -20.69 -7.80
C GLU A 270 -8.94 -19.20 -7.82
N GLY A 271 -7.91 -18.38 -7.97
CA GLY A 271 -8.02 -16.91 -8.07
C GLY A 271 -7.11 -16.17 -7.10
N ALA A 272 -6.84 -14.93 -7.44
CA ALA A 272 -6.03 -14.02 -6.64
C ALA A 272 -6.61 -12.61 -6.66
N GLY A 273 -6.49 -11.89 -5.55
CA GLY A 273 -6.89 -10.49 -5.50
C GLY A 273 -5.95 -9.62 -6.35
N MET A 274 -6.51 -8.75 -7.19
CA MET A 274 -5.79 -7.66 -7.82
C MET A 274 -6.02 -6.38 -7.02
N TRP A 275 -4.96 -5.64 -6.75
CA TRP A 275 -5.02 -4.34 -6.10
C TRP A 275 -4.29 -3.29 -6.93
N ILE A 276 -4.71 -2.04 -6.77
CA ILE A 276 -4.12 -0.89 -7.46
C ILE A 276 -4.02 0.25 -6.45
N ASP A 277 -2.83 0.77 -6.26
CA ASP A 277 -2.62 2.01 -5.51
C ASP A 277 -2.85 3.21 -6.41
N GLY A 278 -3.58 4.17 -5.88
CA GLY A 278 -3.81 5.46 -6.52
C GLY A 278 -3.14 6.60 -5.75
N ILE A 279 -2.84 7.67 -6.47
CA ILE A 279 -2.37 8.93 -5.87
C ILE A 279 -3.55 9.88 -5.78
N TYR A 280 -3.86 10.34 -4.58
CA TYR A 280 -5.02 11.14 -4.23
C TYR A 280 -4.63 12.50 -3.68
N ILE A 281 -5.52 13.47 -3.80
CA ILE A 281 -5.39 14.80 -3.20
C ILE A 281 -6.50 14.94 -2.15
N PRO A 282 -6.17 15.14 -0.85
CA PRO A 282 -7.18 15.42 0.16
C PRO A 282 -7.94 16.71 -0.10
N THR A 283 -9.19 16.79 0.37
CA THR A 283 -10.01 18.03 0.24
C THR A 283 -9.47 19.19 1.08
N ASP A 284 -8.72 18.87 2.14
CA ASP A 284 -8.05 19.83 3.03
C ASP A 284 -6.59 20.09 2.67
N ALA A 285 -6.13 19.64 1.50
CA ALA A 285 -4.76 19.84 1.03
C ALA A 285 -4.38 21.34 0.97
N PRO A 286 -3.32 21.76 1.66
CA PRO A 286 -2.91 23.18 1.68
C PRO A 286 -2.30 23.67 0.36
N HIS A 287 -1.70 22.77 -0.46
CA HIS A 287 -0.96 23.14 -1.67
C HIS A 287 -1.42 22.35 -2.91
N VAL A 288 -2.73 22.40 -3.23
CA VAL A 288 -3.36 21.63 -4.33
C VAL A 288 -2.65 21.78 -5.68
N LYS A 289 -2.15 22.99 -5.99
CA LYS A 289 -1.41 23.23 -7.24
C LYS A 289 -0.08 22.45 -7.26
N ASN A 290 0.67 22.47 -6.17
CA ASN A 290 1.94 21.75 -6.05
C ASN A 290 1.69 20.24 -6.08
N ALA A 291 0.57 19.77 -5.49
CA ALA A 291 0.14 18.38 -5.59
C ALA A 291 -0.01 17.93 -7.07
N HIS A 292 -0.69 18.71 -7.91
CA HIS A 292 -0.82 18.37 -9.33
C HIS A 292 0.53 18.36 -10.06
N VAL A 293 1.44 19.27 -9.74
CA VAL A 293 2.81 19.25 -10.30
C VAL A 293 3.52 17.95 -9.90
N PHE A 294 3.39 17.54 -8.64
CA PHE A 294 4.00 16.30 -8.14
C PHE A 294 3.37 15.05 -8.79
N LEU A 295 2.04 14.99 -8.89
CA LEU A 295 1.35 13.90 -9.58
C LEU A 295 1.82 13.77 -11.04
N ASN A 296 1.87 14.90 -11.76
CA ASN A 296 2.31 14.89 -13.14
C ASN A 296 3.78 14.49 -13.31
N PHE A 297 4.63 14.84 -12.34
CA PHE A 297 6.03 14.41 -12.31
C PHE A 297 6.15 12.90 -12.12
N LEU A 298 5.40 12.29 -11.19
CA LEU A 298 5.41 10.84 -10.96
C LEU A 298 4.89 10.05 -12.18
N LEU A 299 4.05 10.67 -13.03
CA LEU A 299 3.54 10.06 -14.27
C LEU A 299 4.53 10.11 -15.46
N ARG A 300 5.70 10.74 -15.31
CA ARG A 300 6.76 10.72 -16.33
C ARG A 300 7.28 9.29 -16.50
N GLU A 301 7.63 8.93 -17.73
CA GLU A 301 8.12 7.59 -18.06
C GLU A 301 9.42 7.23 -17.32
N ASP A 302 10.36 8.17 -17.22
CA ASP A 302 11.66 8.00 -16.54
C ASP A 302 11.50 7.88 -15.02
N ILE A 303 10.56 8.59 -14.43
CA ILE A 303 10.29 8.57 -12.99
C ILE A 303 9.50 7.30 -12.61
N ALA A 304 8.44 7.00 -13.36
CA ALA A 304 7.65 5.79 -13.14
C ALA A 304 8.50 4.51 -13.34
N PHE A 305 9.42 4.51 -14.31
CA PHE A 305 10.40 3.44 -14.48
C PHE A 305 11.27 3.26 -13.23
N ARG A 306 11.89 4.34 -12.73
CA ARG A 306 12.77 4.26 -11.56
C ARG A 306 12.03 3.77 -10.31
N ASN A 307 10.80 4.23 -10.10
CA ASN A 307 9.99 3.80 -8.96
C ASN A 307 9.60 2.32 -9.08
N ALA A 308 9.21 1.85 -10.26
CA ALA A 308 8.84 0.45 -10.49
C ALA A 308 10.07 -0.49 -10.37
N ASP A 309 11.21 -0.10 -10.91
CA ASP A 309 12.47 -0.85 -10.83
C ASP A 309 12.98 -0.96 -9.39
N TYR A 310 12.81 0.11 -8.60
CA TYR A 310 13.20 0.14 -7.19
C TYR A 310 12.25 -0.65 -6.29
N SER A 311 10.93 -0.46 -6.46
CA SER A 311 9.91 -1.08 -5.60
C SER A 311 9.62 -2.52 -5.96
N ASN A 312 10.02 -2.97 -7.17
CA ASN A 312 9.66 -4.26 -7.77
C ASN A 312 8.14 -4.48 -7.96
N TYR A 313 7.32 -3.43 -7.88
CA TYR A 313 5.90 -3.52 -8.20
C TYR A 313 5.60 -3.12 -9.63
N ALA A 314 4.55 -3.70 -10.20
CA ALA A 314 4.13 -3.35 -11.54
C ALA A 314 3.67 -1.88 -11.61
N THR A 315 4.13 -1.18 -12.67
CA THR A 315 3.69 0.18 -12.94
C THR A 315 2.54 0.18 -13.96
N PRO A 316 1.53 1.04 -13.78
CA PRO A 316 0.49 1.26 -14.78
C PRO A 316 0.97 2.13 -15.96
N ASN A 317 2.22 2.58 -15.97
CA ASN A 317 2.78 3.46 -16.99
C ASN A 317 3.36 2.65 -18.16
N ALA A 318 2.62 2.55 -19.27
CA ALA A 318 3.02 1.77 -20.45
C ALA A 318 4.33 2.27 -21.09
N ALA A 319 4.65 3.56 -20.97
CA ALA A 319 5.90 4.11 -21.46
C ALA A 319 7.08 3.67 -20.57
N ALA A 320 6.91 3.67 -19.25
CA ALA A 320 7.90 3.22 -18.28
C ALA A 320 8.19 1.71 -18.40
N ILE A 321 7.16 0.88 -18.63
CA ILE A 321 7.35 -0.58 -18.81
C ILE A 321 8.38 -0.88 -19.89
N LYS A 322 8.43 -0.10 -20.96
CA LYS A 322 9.39 -0.31 -22.07
C LYS A 322 10.84 -0.09 -21.65
N LEU A 323 11.08 0.65 -20.56
CA LEU A 323 12.41 0.95 -20.03
C LEU A 323 12.91 -0.13 -19.07
N LEU A 324 12.00 -0.92 -18.48
CA LEU A 324 12.34 -2.02 -17.59
C LEU A 324 13.15 -3.10 -18.33
N SER A 325 13.96 -3.86 -17.58
CA SER A 325 14.70 -5.01 -18.11
C SER A 325 13.75 -6.02 -18.76
N ILE A 326 14.26 -6.83 -19.68
CA ILE A 326 13.46 -7.89 -20.30
C ILE A 326 13.06 -8.94 -19.27
N ASP A 327 13.90 -9.20 -18.29
CA ASP A 327 13.65 -10.16 -17.22
C ASP A 327 12.50 -9.66 -16.32
N THR A 328 12.50 -8.39 -15.94
CA THR A 328 11.42 -7.79 -15.15
C THR A 328 10.10 -7.81 -15.90
N ARG A 329 10.12 -7.42 -17.21
CA ARG A 329 8.90 -7.39 -18.04
C ARG A 329 8.29 -8.77 -18.27
N ASN A 330 9.12 -9.81 -18.31
CA ASN A 330 8.71 -11.18 -18.52
C ASN A 330 8.52 -11.97 -17.22
N ASN A 331 8.71 -11.34 -16.07
CA ASN A 331 8.48 -11.97 -14.79
C ASN A 331 6.98 -12.12 -14.52
N PRO A 332 6.41 -13.34 -14.56
CA PRO A 332 4.98 -13.55 -14.40
C PRO A 332 4.46 -13.22 -12.99
N ALA A 333 5.35 -13.11 -11.99
CA ALA A 333 5.00 -12.65 -10.66
C ALA A 333 4.62 -11.17 -10.66
N ILE A 334 5.31 -10.34 -11.49
CA ILE A 334 5.13 -8.89 -11.55
C ILE A 334 4.16 -8.51 -12.68
N TYR A 335 4.35 -9.09 -13.87
CA TYR A 335 3.52 -8.89 -15.06
C TYR A 335 2.89 -10.22 -15.48
N PRO A 336 1.80 -10.63 -14.84
CA PRO A 336 1.10 -11.87 -15.16
C PRO A 336 0.62 -11.89 -16.61
N ASP A 337 0.61 -13.08 -17.20
CA ASP A 337 0.06 -13.28 -18.54
C ASP A 337 -1.48 -13.19 -18.57
N GLN A 338 -2.06 -13.24 -19.75
CA GLN A 338 -3.51 -13.16 -19.94
C GLN A 338 -4.27 -14.29 -19.26
N GLU A 339 -3.69 -15.48 -19.14
CA GLU A 339 -4.29 -16.62 -18.46
C GLU A 339 -4.36 -16.37 -16.96
N ALA A 340 -3.26 -15.93 -16.33
CA ALA A 340 -3.23 -15.55 -14.92
C ALA A 340 -4.14 -14.36 -14.63
N LEU A 341 -4.14 -13.34 -15.50
CA LEU A 341 -5.04 -12.18 -15.36
C LEU A 341 -6.53 -12.54 -15.48
N SER A 342 -6.88 -13.61 -16.21
CA SER A 342 -8.28 -14.06 -16.29
C SER A 342 -8.81 -14.65 -14.98
N ARG A 343 -7.93 -15.01 -14.07
CA ARG A 343 -8.25 -15.62 -12.75
C ARG A 343 -8.19 -14.61 -11.62
N VAL A 344 -7.66 -13.39 -11.86
CA VAL A 344 -7.66 -12.39 -10.81
C VAL A 344 -9.03 -11.77 -10.63
N PHE A 345 -9.37 -11.55 -9.39
CA PHE A 345 -10.61 -10.90 -8.99
C PHE A 345 -10.32 -9.57 -8.30
N ARG A 346 -11.32 -8.73 -8.27
CA ARG A 346 -11.32 -7.49 -7.52
C ARG A 346 -12.05 -7.68 -6.19
N THR A 347 -11.53 -7.06 -5.14
CA THR A 347 -12.25 -6.94 -3.87
C THR A 347 -13.15 -5.71 -3.93
N ASP A 348 -14.44 -5.89 -3.65
CA ASP A 348 -15.42 -4.82 -3.61
C ASP A 348 -15.42 -4.10 -2.25
N PRO A 349 -15.74 -2.79 -2.20
CA PRO A 349 -15.95 -2.11 -0.94
C PRO A 349 -17.22 -2.62 -0.27
N HIS A 350 -17.14 -2.93 1.01
CA HIS A 350 -18.27 -3.42 1.81
C HIS A 350 -18.75 -2.35 2.80
N GLY A 351 -20.04 -2.38 3.09
CA GLY A 351 -20.61 -1.52 4.12
C GLY A 351 -20.14 -1.89 5.54
N PRO A 352 -20.28 -0.99 6.52
CA PRO A 352 -19.73 -1.17 7.87
C PRO A 352 -20.17 -2.45 8.58
N MET A 353 -21.38 -2.94 8.35
CA MET A 353 -21.88 -4.19 8.97
C MET A 353 -21.19 -5.41 8.37
N GLN A 354 -21.03 -5.43 7.06
CA GLN A 354 -20.36 -6.50 6.30
C GLN A 354 -18.88 -6.57 6.67
N GLU A 355 -18.19 -5.42 6.74
CA GLU A 355 -16.80 -5.36 7.18
C GLU A 355 -16.62 -5.87 8.62
N ARG A 356 -17.55 -5.55 9.53
CA ARG A 356 -17.51 -6.08 10.90
C ARG A 356 -17.69 -7.60 10.92
N ALA A 357 -18.55 -8.16 10.04
CA ALA A 357 -18.74 -9.60 9.95
C ALA A 357 -17.44 -10.29 9.47
N ARG A 358 -16.83 -9.80 8.40
CA ARG A 358 -15.56 -10.30 7.86
C ARG A 358 -14.42 -10.16 8.88
N THR A 359 -14.28 -9.00 9.52
CA THR A 359 -13.27 -8.78 10.57
C THR A 359 -13.43 -9.73 11.75
N ARG A 360 -14.67 -10.06 12.12
CA ARG A 360 -14.96 -11.02 13.20
C ARG A 360 -14.48 -12.43 12.86
N VAL A 361 -14.64 -12.87 11.60
CA VAL A 361 -14.08 -14.15 11.12
C VAL A 361 -12.58 -14.18 11.34
N LEU A 362 -11.84 -13.17 10.83
CA LEU A 362 -10.40 -13.12 11.01
C LEU A 362 -9.98 -13.11 12.49
N ALA A 363 -10.68 -12.34 13.31
CA ALA A 363 -10.38 -12.28 14.75
C ALA A 363 -10.55 -13.63 15.45
N ARG A 364 -11.62 -14.39 15.12
CA ARG A 364 -11.86 -15.74 15.66
C ARG A 364 -10.79 -16.71 15.18
N VAL A 365 -10.48 -16.71 13.90
CA VAL A 365 -9.42 -17.56 13.34
C VAL A 365 -8.08 -17.28 14.02
N LYS A 366 -7.68 -16.03 14.21
CA LYS A 366 -6.43 -15.66 14.90
C LYS A 366 -6.40 -16.15 16.34
N SER A 367 -7.53 -16.08 17.05
CA SER A 367 -7.65 -16.55 18.43
C SER A 367 -7.83 -18.07 18.57
N GLY A 368 -8.12 -18.78 17.46
CA GLY A 368 -8.40 -20.21 17.50
C GLY A 368 -9.78 -20.56 18.10
N LEU A 369 -10.77 -19.65 17.96
CA LEU A 369 -12.11 -19.76 18.55
C LEU A 369 -13.20 -19.89 17.49
#